data_86a858ed9b194ccad1d82c56fb01969e
#
_entry.id   86a858ed9b194ccad1d82c56fb01969e
#
_cell.length_a   1.000
_cell.length_b   1.000
_cell.length_c   1.000
_cell.angle_alpha   90.00
_cell.angle_beta   90.00
_cell.angle_gamma   90.00
#
_symmetry.space_group_name_H-M   'P 1'
#
loop_
_entity.id
_entity.type
_entity.pdbx_description
1 polymer ?
#
loop_
_entity_poly.entity_id
_entity_poly.type
_entity_poly.pdbx_seq_one_letter_code
_entity_poly.pdbx_strand_id
1 'polypeptide(L)'
;MAKTALLVMDVQRAIVSRFDSDPAYLSRLGRAIAHARAGDVTVGYVAVGFRAGHPEVSPANPTFGPMIGTDAFTAADPGAEIHPSVAPAPGDPVFTKKRVGAFSGTDLDLALRSSGITDLVLTGISTSGCVLTTVRQAFDLDYRLTVLSDGCRDADDEVHRVLTTAVFPRQATVLTVAEWTSA
;
A
#
# COMPACT_ATOMS: atom_id res chain seq x y z
N MET A 1 -8.97 16.47 -17.09
CA MET A 1 -7.65 15.83 -17.05
C MET A 1 -7.74 14.63 -16.13
N ALA A 2 -7.01 13.55 -16.38
CA ALA A 2 -6.94 12.40 -15.49
C ALA A 2 -6.36 12.83 -14.14
N LYS A 3 -6.99 12.43 -13.04
CA LYS A 3 -6.48 12.68 -11.69
C LYS A 3 -5.78 11.44 -11.17
N THR A 4 -4.67 11.62 -10.50
CA THR A 4 -3.80 10.55 -10.00
C THR A 4 -3.77 10.51 -8.48
N ALA A 5 -3.72 9.31 -7.90
CA ALA A 5 -3.38 9.13 -6.49
C ALA A 5 -2.16 8.22 -6.33
N LEU A 6 -1.26 8.58 -5.43
CA LEU A 6 -0.22 7.71 -4.89
C LEU A 6 -0.77 6.98 -3.66
N LEU A 7 -0.79 5.66 -3.68
CA LEU A 7 -1.19 4.85 -2.53
C LEU A 7 0.04 4.28 -1.82
N VAL A 8 0.18 4.62 -0.54
CA VAL A 8 1.20 4.13 0.38
C VAL A 8 0.57 3.06 1.25
N MET A 9 0.87 1.78 0.95
CA MET A 9 0.12 0.66 1.52
C MET A 9 0.95 -0.16 2.52
N ASP A 10 0.39 -0.35 3.72
CA ASP A 10 0.94 -1.19 4.80
C ASP A 10 2.36 -0.81 5.25
N VAL A 11 2.76 0.44 5.10
CA VAL A 11 4.05 0.93 5.60
C VAL A 11 3.91 1.29 7.09
N GLN A 12 3.54 0.27 7.89
CA GLN A 12 3.32 0.36 9.33
C GLN A 12 4.55 -0.14 10.09
N ARG A 13 4.79 0.35 11.32
CA ARG A 13 5.98 0.05 12.13
C ARG A 13 6.25 -1.45 12.23
N ALA A 14 5.25 -2.25 12.63
CA ALA A 14 5.40 -3.71 12.78
C ALA A 14 5.63 -4.44 11.46
N ILE A 15 5.20 -3.87 10.34
CA ILE A 15 5.42 -4.45 9.02
C ILE A 15 6.82 -4.09 8.53
N VAL A 16 7.18 -2.80 8.55
CA VAL A 16 8.50 -2.32 8.12
C VAL A 16 9.64 -3.03 8.85
N SER A 17 9.51 -3.24 10.16
CA SER A 17 10.54 -3.93 10.96
C SER A 17 10.86 -5.36 10.51
N ARG A 18 9.99 -5.99 9.74
CA ARG A 18 10.21 -7.34 9.17
C ARG A 18 10.97 -7.31 7.83
N PHE A 19 11.19 -6.13 7.26
CA PHE A 19 11.75 -5.91 5.93
C PHE A 19 12.98 -4.99 5.96
N ASP A 20 13.78 -5.09 7.01
CA ASP A 20 14.89 -4.16 7.35
C ASP A 20 16.15 -4.34 6.47
N SER A 21 16.08 -5.20 5.46
CA SER A 21 17.21 -5.50 4.56
C SER A 21 17.54 -4.38 3.56
N ASP A 22 16.71 -3.33 3.47
CA ASP A 22 16.94 -2.18 2.58
C ASP A 22 16.78 -0.84 3.33
N PRO A 23 17.85 -0.31 3.89
CA PRO A 23 17.81 0.94 4.67
C PRO A 23 17.40 2.16 3.83
N ALA A 24 17.47 2.10 2.49
CA ALA A 24 17.10 3.19 1.61
C ALA A 24 15.60 3.18 1.23
N TYR A 25 14.86 2.11 1.55
CA TYR A 25 13.45 1.96 1.16
C TYR A 25 12.57 3.14 1.60
N LEU A 26 12.58 3.46 2.89
CA LEU A 26 11.76 4.56 3.44
C LEU A 26 12.16 5.92 2.86
N SER A 27 13.45 6.13 2.60
CA SER A 27 13.94 7.35 1.95
C SER A 27 13.46 7.48 0.51
N ARG A 28 13.47 6.37 -0.26
CA ARG A 28 12.91 6.37 -1.62
C ARG A 28 11.42 6.66 -1.61
N LEU A 29 10.67 5.99 -0.74
CA LEU A 29 9.24 6.22 -0.60
C LEU A 29 8.92 7.65 -0.18
N GLY A 30 9.71 8.23 0.73
CA GLY A 30 9.61 9.64 1.11
C GLY A 30 9.80 10.60 -0.07
N ARG A 31 10.71 10.29 -1.01
CA ARG A 31 10.87 11.08 -2.26
C ARG A 31 9.63 10.97 -3.16
N ALA A 32 9.06 9.77 -3.31
CA ALA A 32 7.83 9.60 -4.08
C ALA A 32 6.67 10.41 -3.47
N ILE A 33 6.50 10.39 -2.16
CA ILE A 33 5.48 11.15 -1.44
C ILE A 33 5.71 12.66 -1.62
N ALA A 34 6.95 13.13 -1.49
CA ALA A 34 7.29 14.54 -1.66
C ALA A 34 7.00 15.02 -3.10
N HIS A 35 7.34 14.20 -4.10
CA HIS A 35 7.03 14.48 -5.50
C HIS A 35 5.52 14.55 -5.75
N ALA A 36 4.75 13.59 -5.24
CA ALA A 36 3.29 13.58 -5.34
C ALA A 36 2.67 14.87 -4.77
N ARG A 37 3.13 15.29 -3.57
CA ARG A 37 2.64 16.51 -2.91
C ARG A 37 3.06 17.80 -3.64
N ALA A 38 4.20 17.80 -4.30
CA ALA A 38 4.65 18.96 -5.08
C ALA A 38 3.88 19.11 -6.41
N GLY A 39 3.33 18.00 -6.93
CA GLY A 39 2.45 17.94 -8.08
C GLY A 39 0.98 17.90 -7.67
N ASP A 40 0.08 17.73 -8.64
CA ASP A 40 -1.36 17.58 -8.39
C ASP A 40 -1.74 16.10 -8.21
N VAL A 41 -0.98 15.35 -7.38
CA VAL A 41 -1.18 13.94 -7.09
C VAL A 41 -1.63 13.76 -5.65
N THR A 42 -2.83 13.22 -5.46
CA THR A 42 -3.34 12.91 -4.12
C THR A 42 -2.51 11.82 -3.47
N VAL A 43 -2.07 12.02 -2.23
CA VAL A 43 -1.41 10.96 -1.44
C VAL A 43 -2.46 10.32 -0.52
N GLY A 44 -2.68 9.02 -0.68
CA GLY A 44 -3.57 8.23 0.16
C GLY A 44 -2.81 7.10 0.86
N TYR A 45 -3.19 6.82 2.10
CA TYR A 45 -2.59 5.76 2.89
C TYR A 45 -3.57 4.61 3.09
N VAL A 46 -3.07 3.39 2.99
CA VAL A 46 -3.83 2.18 3.30
C VAL A 46 -3.10 1.43 4.38
N ALA A 47 -3.77 1.16 5.50
CA ALA A 47 -3.18 0.49 6.63
C ALA A 47 -4.06 -0.68 7.10
N VAL A 48 -3.47 -1.80 7.46
CA VAL A 48 -4.20 -2.88 8.11
C VAL A 48 -4.54 -2.49 9.54
N GLY A 49 -5.79 -2.73 9.95
CA GLY A 49 -6.22 -2.43 11.31
C GLY A 49 -7.49 -3.17 11.68
N PHE A 50 -7.60 -3.59 12.93
CA PHE A 50 -8.70 -4.37 13.45
C PHE A 50 -9.29 -3.74 14.70
N ARG A 51 -10.53 -4.08 15.01
CA ARG A 51 -11.11 -3.82 16.33
C ARG A 51 -10.52 -4.80 17.35
N ALA A 52 -10.54 -4.41 18.64
CA ALA A 52 -10.09 -5.26 19.72
C ALA A 52 -10.78 -6.64 19.64
N GLY A 53 -10.00 -7.72 19.81
CA GLY A 53 -10.47 -9.09 19.69
C GLY A 53 -10.67 -9.60 18.27
N HIS A 54 -10.38 -8.80 17.23
CA HIS A 54 -10.42 -9.19 15.81
C HIS A 54 -11.76 -9.77 15.33
N PRO A 55 -12.91 -9.15 15.62
CA PRO A 55 -14.22 -9.69 15.23
C PRO A 55 -14.42 -9.82 13.71
N GLU A 56 -13.60 -9.14 12.91
CA GLU A 56 -13.61 -9.18 11.45
C GLU A 56 -12.84 -10.39 10.87
N VAL A 57 -12.14 -11.16 11.71
CA VAL A 57 -11.24 -12.22 11.28
C VAL A 57 -11.84 -13.59 11.54
N SER A 58 -11.90 -14.43 10.49
CA SER A 58 -12.24 -15.84 10.65
C SER A 58 -11.04 -16.61 11.21
N PRO A 59 -11.25 -17.51 12.19
CA PRO A 59 -10.19 -18.41 12.66
C PRO A 59 -9.59 -19.30 11.56
N ALA A 60 -10.34 -19.54 10.48
CA ALA A 60 -9.87 -20.31 9.34
C ALA A 60 -8.95 -19.50 8.40
N ASN A 61 -8.78 -18.17 8.62
CA ASN A 61 -7.89 -17.36 7.81
C ASN A 61 -6.44 -17.60 8.24
N PRO A 62 -5.57 -18.16 7.36
CA PRO A 62 -4.21 -18.53 7.76
C PRO A 62 -3.31 -17.31 8.04
N THR A 63 -3.63 -16.16 7.46
CA THR A 63 -2.84 -14.92 7.63
C THR A 63 -3.23 -14.14 8.87
N PHE A 64 -4.53 -13.96 9.09
CA PHE A 64 -5.03 -13.09 10.17
C PHE A 64 -5.57 -13.89 11.37
N GLY A 65 -5.97 -15.17 11.19
CA GLY A 65 -6.48 -16.01 12.27
C GLY A 65 -5.58 -16.09 13.50
N PRO A 66 -4.24 -16.22 13.35
CA PRO A 66 -3.31 -16.21 14.48
C PRO A 66 -3.27 -14.91 15.29
N MET A 67 -3.84 -13.83 14.78
CA MET A 67 -3.90 -12.53 15.50
C MET A 67 -5.09 -12.45 16.48
N ILE A 68 -6.08 -13.34 16.35
CA ILE A 68 -7.28 -13.32 17.20
C ILE A 68 -6.87 -13.47 18.67
N GLY A 69 -7.37 -12.55 19.51
CA GLY A 69 -7.06 -12.53 20.94
C GLY A 69 -5.73 -11.87 21.31
N THR A 70 -5.01 -11.30 20.33
CA THR A 70 -3.84 -10.44 20.57
C THR A 70 -4.21 -8.97 20.39
N ASP A 71 -3.24 -8.06 20.60
CA ASP A 71 -3.42 -6.63 20.27
C ASP A 71 -2.93 -6.29 18.83
N ALA A 72 -2.42 -7.27 18.07
CA ALA A 72 -1.81 -7.04 16.76
C ALA A 72 -2.72 -6.23 15.82
N PHE A 73 -2.21 -5.11 15.33
CA PHE A 73 -2.91 -4.17 14.45
C PHE A 73 -4.25 -3.65 15.00
N THR A 74 -4.45 -3.64 16.31
CA THR A 74 -5.56 -2.91 16.96
C THR A 74 -5.13 -1.49 17.35
N ALA A 75 -6.06 -0.71 17.86
CA ALA A 75 -5.75 0.64 18.40
C ALA A 75 -4.79 0.63 19.60
N ALA A 76 -4.62 -0.53 20.25
CA ALA A 76 -3.69 -0.72 21.37
C ALA A 76 -2.26 -1.06 20.91
N ASP A 77 -2.06 -1.39 19.63
CA ASP A 77 -0.77 -1.80 19.09
C ASP A 77 0.00 -0.60 18.49
N PRO A 78 1.09 -0.14 19.10
CA PRO A 78 1.95 0.89 18.49
C PRO A 78 2.55 0.44 17.14
N GLY A 79 2.64 -0.87 16.89
CA GLY A 79 3.10 -1.45 15.63
C GLY A 79 2.14 -1.20 14.47
N ALA A 80 0.87 -0.92 14.77
CA ALA A 80 -0.15 -0.58 13.78
C ALA A 80 0.00 0.83 13.20
N GLU A 81 0.77 1.71 13.85
CA GLU A 81 0.99 3.07 13.35
C GLU A 81 1.76 3.07 12.03
N ILE A 82 1.39 3.98 11.12
CA ILE A 82 2.15 4.26 9.91
C ILE A 82 3.55 4.72 10.32
N HIS A 83 4.58 4.25 9.61
CA HIS A 83 5.96 4.55 9.96
C HIS A 83 6.23 6.07 9.91
N PRO A 84 6.85 6.69 10.93
CA PRO A 84 6.98 8.14 11.05
C PRO A 84 7.75 8.80 9.90
N SER A 85 8.68 8.08 9.27
CA SER A 85 9.42 8.59 8.10
C SER A 85 8.55 8.85 6.87
N VAL A 86 7.33 8.32 6.84
CA VAL A 86 6.37 8.45 5.73
C VAL A 86 4.98 8.79 6.24
N ALA A 87 4.89 9.43 7.39
CA ALA A 87 3.61 9.73 8.03
C ALA A 87 2.68 10.58 7.14
N PRO A 88 1.35 10.37 7.23
CA PRO A 88 0.37 11.21 6.58
C PRO A 88 0.52 12.68 7.00
N ALA A 89 0.39 13.59 6.04
CA ALA A 89 0.22 15.01 6.33
C ALA A 89 -1.24 15.30 6.73
N PRO A 90 -1.52 16.44 7.39
CA PRO A 90 -2.89 16.87 7.63
C PRO A 90 -3.68 16.95 6.31
N GLY A 91 -4.79 16.21 6.25
CA GLY A 91 -5.65 16.14 5.06
C GLY A 91 -5.39 14.93 4.14
N ASP A 92 -4.30 14.21 4.30
CA ASP A 92 -4.10 12.95 3.56
C ASP A 92 -5.10 11.88 4.07
N PRO A 93 -5.90 11.24 3.18
CA PRO A 93 -6.83 10.20 3.59
C PRO A 93 -6.08 8.93 4.03
N VAL A 94 -6.58 8.31 5.11
CA VAL A 94 -6.09 7.02 5.62
C VAL A 94 -7.22 6.01 5.59
N PHE A 95 -7.06 4.95 4.82
CA PHE A 95 -8.04 3.88 4.65
C PHE A 95 -7.62 2.66 5.48
N THR A 96 -8.49 2.23 6.39
CA THR A 96 -8.21 1.06 7.23
C THR A 96 -8.80 -0.19 6.60
N LYS A 97 -7.96 -1.13 6.23
CA LYS A 97 -8.36 -2.41 5.64
C LYS A 97 -8.28 -3.56 6.65
N LYS A 98 -9.07 -4.60 6.39
CA LYS A 98 -9.16 -5.83 7.20
C LYS A 98 -8.89 -7.08 6.36
N ARG A 99 -8.36 -6.87 5.16
CA ARG A 99 -8.01 -7.93 4.20
C ARG A 99 -6.68 -7.58 3.53
N VAL A 100 -6.14 -8.50 2.73
CA VAL A 100 -4.85 -8.32 2.08
C VAL A 100 -4.87 -7.16 1.07
N GLY A 101 -5.89 -7.08 0.23
CA GLY A 101 -6.04 -6.02 -0.76
C GLY A 101 -6.64 -4.74 -0.19
N ALA A 102 -6.31 -3.62 -0.82
CA ALA A 102 -6.72 -2.29 -0.37
C ALA A 102 -8.22 -2.01 -0.55
N PHE A 103 -8.87 -2.63 -1.52
CA PHE A 103 -10.27 -2.35 -1.85
C PHE A 103 -11.27 -3.22 -1.07
N SER A 104 -10.83 -4.39 -0.57
CA SER A 104 -11.75 -5.33 0.08
C SER A 104 -12.28 -4.83 1.42
N GLY A 105 -13.53 -4.41 1.45
CA GLY A 105 -14.21 -3.97 2.67
C GLY A 105 -13.74 -2.60 3.19
N THR A 106 -13.22 -1.76 2.30
CA THR A 106 -12.86 -0.37 2.57
C THR A 106 -13.73 0.58 1.74
N ASP A 107 -13.70 1.84 2.06
CA ASP A 107 -14.30 2.93 1.29
C ASP A 107 -13.33 3.54 0.25
N LEU A 108 -12.20 2.88 -0.02
CA LEU A 108 -11.16 3.38 -0.92
C LEU A 108 -11.71 3.69 -2.33
N ASP A 109 -12.42 2.75 -2.96
CA ASP A 109 -12.97 2.96 -4.31
C ASP A 109 -13.97 4.13 -4.33
N LEU A 110 -14.83 4.21 -3.33
CA LEU A 110 -15.79 5.31 -3.20
C LEU A 110 -15.06 6.67 -3.12
N ALA A 111 -14.03 6.77 -2.29
CA ALA A 111 -13.26 8.01 -2.10
C ALA A 111 -12.48 8.39 -3.37
N LEU A 112 -11.84 7.43 -4.03
CA LEU A 112 -11.11 7.66 -5.27
C LEU A 112 -12.05 8.17 -6.39
N ARG A 113 -13.19 7.48 -6.61
CA ARG A 113 -14.15 7.87 -7.64
C ARG A 113 -14.83 9.19 -7.36
N SER A 114 -15.21 9.47 -6.12
CA SER A 114 -15.81 10.76 -5.75
C SER A 114 -14.86 11.94 -5.96
N SER A 115 -13.55 11.69 -5.90
CA SER A 115 -12.49 12.67 -6.19
C SER A 115 -12.15 12.74 -7.69
N GLY A 116 -12.75 11.88 -8.53
CA GLY A 116 -12.47 11.79 -9.97
C GLY A 116 -11.11 11.18 -10.29
N ILE A 117 -10.53 10.40 -9.38
CA ILE A 117 -9.24 9.72 -9.58
C ILE A 117 -9.46 8.52 -10.50
N THR A 118 -8.63 8.44 -11.55
CA THR A 118 -8.63 7.37 -12.56
C THR A 118 -7.30 6.65 -12.68
N ASP A 119 -6.25 7.22 -12.09
CA ASP A 119 -4.88 6.71 -12.17
C ASP A 119 -4.33 6.46 -10.78
N LEU A 120 -3.74 5.28 -10.57
CA LEU A 120 -3.15 4.92 -9.29
C LEU A 120 -1.66 4.62 -9.45
N VAL A 121 -0.86 5.21 -8.57
CA VAL A 121 0.54 4.88 -8.37
C VAL A 121 0.62 4.06 -7.08
N LEU A 122 1.10 2.82 -7.17
CA LEU A 122 1.05 1.85 -6.08
C LEU A 122 2.43 1.63 -5.47
N THR A 123 2.50 1.71 -4.15
CA THR A 123 3.69 1.42 -3.33
C THR A 123 3.30 0.64 -2.08
N GLY A 124 4.25 0.00 -1.43
CA GLY A 124 4.01 -0.61 -0.12
C GLY A 124 4.56 -2.01 0.09
N ILE A 125 4.12 -2.66 1.17
CA ILE A 125 4.59 -3.95 1.68
C ILE A 125 3.39 -4.89 1.92
N SER A 126 3.40 -6.16 1.49
CA SER A 126 4.41 -6.79 0.64
C SER A 126 3.99 -6.77 -0.84
N THR A 127 4.98 -6.89 -1.71
CA THR A 127 4.75 -6.97 -3.17
C THR A 127 3.83 -8.13 -3.53
N SER A 128 4.05 -9.33 -2.96
CA SER A 128 3.26 -10.55 -3.20
C SER A 128 1.91 -10.56 -2.46
N GLY A 129 1.75 -9.72 -1.46
CA GLY A 129 0.53 -9.63 -0.65
C GLY A 129 -0.33 -8.44 -1.08
N CYS A 130 -0.18 -7.34 -0.33
CA CYS A 130 -1.00 -6.14 -0.49
C CYS A 130 -0.92 -5.57 -1.90
N VAL A 131 0.30 -5.39 -2.45
CA VAL A 131 0.49 -4.76 -3.76
C VAL A 131 -0.13 -5.61 -4.87
N LEU A 132 0.22 -6.91 -4.95
CA LEU A 132 -0.33 -7.82 -5.96
C LEU A 132 -1.86 -7.88 -5.91
N THR A 133 -2.43 -8.02 -4.72
CA THR A 133 -3.89 -8.10 -4.57
C THR A 133 -4.54 -6.78 -5.00
N THR A 134 -3.94 -5.64 -4.65
CA THR A 134 -4.46 -4.33 -5.02
C THR A 134 -4.34 -4.06 -6.53
N VAL A 135 -3.22 -4.47 -7.17
CA VAL A 135 -3.07 -4.41 -8.64
C VAL A 135 -4.21 -5.14 -9.33
N ARG A 136 -4.53 -6.38 -8.90
CA ARG A 136 -5.61 -7.18 -9.49
C ARG A 136 -6.97 -6.50 -9.34
N GLN A 137 -7.28 -6.07 -8.10
CA GLN A 137 -8.55 -5.41 -7.80
C GLN A 137 -8.71 -4.08 -8.56
N ALA A 138 -7.68 -3.24 -8.56
CA ALA A 138 -7.71 -1.95 -9.22
C ALA A 138 -7.79 -2.08 -10.75
N PHE A 139 -7.13 -3.08 -11.33
CA PHE A 139 -7.23 -3.39 -12.75
C PHE A 139 -8.67 -3.79 -13.14
N ASP A 140 -9.29 -4.68 -12.36
CA ASP A 140 -10.68 -5.11 -12.59
C ASP A 140 -11.70 -3.98 -12.34
N LEU A 141 -11.29 -2.90 -11.65
CA LEU A 141 -12.07 -1.67 -11.44
C LEU A 141 -11.75 -0.58 -12.48
N ASP A 142 -11.03 -0.89 -13.56
CA ASP A 142 -10.67 0.00 -14.66
C ASP A 142 -9.79 1.21 -14.28
N TYR A 143 -8.99 1.12 -13.21
CA TYR A 143 -7.95 2.10 -12.93
C TYR A 143 -6.73 1.90 -13.84
N ARG A 144 -6.12 2.99 -14.32
CA ARG A 144 -4.79 2.96 -14.91
C ARG A 144 -3.74 2.86 -13.79
N LEU A 145 -2.83 1.90 -13.93
CA LEU A 145 -1.92 1.53 -12.84
C LEU A 145 -0.47 1.80 -13.19
N THR A 146 0.24 2.39 -12.23
CA THR A 146 1.69 2.42 -12.16
C THR A 146 2.14 1.77 -10.85
N VAL A 147 3.11 0.88 -10.89
CA VAL A 147 3.74 0.30 -9.69
C VAL A 147 5.16 0.83 -9.59
N LEU A 148 5.51 1.41 -8.45
CA LEU A 148 6.88 1.83 -8.19
C LEU A 148 7.65 0.63 -7.61
N SER A 149 8.46 -0.02 -8.45
CA SER A 149 9.12 -1.28 -8.10
C SER A 149 9.98 -1.17 -6.84
N ASP A 150 10.80 -0.15 -6.74
CA ASP A 150 11.65 0.12 -5.57
C ASP A 150 10.95 0.93 -4.44
N GLY A 151 9.69 1.29 -4.66
CA GLY A 151 8.71 1.74 -3.66
C GLY A 151 7.89 0.60 -3.06
N CYS A 152 8.12 -0.65 -3.52
CA CYS A 152 7.55 -1.87 -2.99
C CYS A 152 8.64 -2.76 -2.39
N ARG A 153 8.27 -3.63 -1.44
CA ARG A 153 9.19 -4.62 -0.84
C ARG A 153 8.48 -5.94 -0.63
N ASP A 154 9.25 -7.02 -0.67
CA ASP A 154 8.81 -8.36 -0.28
C ASP A 154 9.83 -9.01 0.63
N ALA A 155 9.46 -10.09 1.32
CA ALA A 155 10.36 -10.89 2.14
C ALA A 155 11.30 -11.74 1.28
N ASP A 156 10.86 -12.07 0.06
CA ASP A 156 11.61 -12.85 -0.91
C ASP A 156 11.92 -11.96 -2.13
N ASP A 157 13.21 -11.69 -2.34
CA ASP A 157 13.67 -10.83 -3.43
C ASP A 157 13.38 -11.43 -4.81
N GLU A 158 13.36 -12.78 -4.96
CA GLU A 158 13.01 -13.43 -6.22
C GLU A 158 11.52 -13.30 -6.52
N VAL A 159 10.66 -13.48 -5.52
CA VAL A 159 9.22 -13.23 -5.66
C VAL A 159 8.98 -11.79 -6.06
N HIS A 160 9.62 -10.83 -5.38
CA HIS A 160 9.54 -9.40 -5.75
C HIS A 160 9.96 -9.17 -7.20
N ARG A 161 11.12 -9.70 -7.61
CA ARG A 161 11.65 -9.58 -8.97
C ARG A 161 10.67 -10.13 -10.01
N VAL A 162 10.15 -11.34 -9.81
CA VAL A 162 9.22 -11.97 -10.76
C VAL A 162 7.94 -11.15 -10.88
N LEU A 163 7.40 -10.66 -9.77
CA LEU A 163 6.17 -9.86 -9.78
C LEU A 163 6.37 -8.55 -10.55
N THR A 164 7.45 -7.84 -10.28
CA THR A 164 7.70 -6.53 -10.89
C THR A 164 8.15 -6.61 -12.35
N THR A 165 8.79 -7.71 -12.77
CA THR A 165 9.33 -7.85 -14.15
C THR A 165 8.45 -8.67 -15.08
N ALA A 166 7.66 -9.62 -14.58
CA ALA A 166 6.92 -10.56 -15.43
C ALA A 166 5.39 -10.54 -15.20
N VAL A 167 4.92 -10.15 -14.02
CA VAL A 167 3.49 -10.21 -13.68
C VAL A 167 2.82 -8.85 -13.82
N PHE A 168 3.30 -7.85 -13.11
CA PHE A 168 2.70 -6.49 -13.12
C PHE A 168 2.71 -5.82 -14.49
N PRO A 169 3.73 -5.98 -15.39
CA PRO A 169 3.71 -5.36 -16.70
C PRO A 169 2.53 -5.76 -17.60
N ARG A 170 1.77 -6.80 -17.21
CA ARG A 170 0.54 -7.20 -17.90
C ARG A 170 -0.67 -6.33 -17.55
N GLN A 171 -0.61 -5.57 -16.45
CA GLN A 171 -1.75 -4.83 -15.90
C GLN A 171 -1.36 -3.40 -15.45
N ALA A 172 -0.07 -3.10 -15.37
CA ALA A 172 0.44 -1.83 -14.87
C ALA A 172 1.71 -1.41 -15.61
N THR A 173 1.98 -0.13 -15.67
CA THR A 173 3.32 0.38 -15.93
C THR A 173 4.18 0.16 -14.69
N VAL A 174 5.40 -0.36 -14.86
CA VAL A 174 6.33 -0.56 -13.74
C VAL A 174 7.50 0.39 -13.92
N LEU A 175 7.71 1.24 -12.93
CA LEU A 175 8.78 2.24 -12.89
C LEU A 175 9.53 2.14 -11.56
N THR A 176 10.73 2.68 -11.49
CA THR A 176 11.37 3.04 -10.24
C THR A 176 10.84 4.38 -9.73
N VAL A 177 11.04 4.68 -8.45
CA VAL A 177 10.75 6.00 -7.89
C VAL A 177 11.50 7.10 -8.66
N ALA A 178 12.77 6.85 -9.02
CA ALA A 178 13.57 7.82 -9.76
C ALA A 178 12.99 8.12 -11.15
N GLU A 179 12.58 7.10 -11.89
CA GLU A 179 11.95 7.27 -13.21
C GLU A 179 10.63 8.03 -13.10
N TRP A 180 9.79 7.67 -12.13
CA TRP A 180 8.51 8.33 -11.92
C TRP A 180 8.63 9.80 -11.51
N THR A 181 9.63 10.15 -10.68
CA THR A 181 9.84 11.53 -10.22
C THR A 181 10.58 12.41 -11.23
N SER A 182 11.09 11.83 -12.32
CA SER A 182 11.76 12.56 -13.41
C SER A 182 10.85 12.79 -14.62
N ALA A 183 9.65 12.23 -14.63
CA ALA A 183 8.65 12.35 -15.70
C ALA A 183 7.78 13.60 -15.52
#